data_f4fdca6089da72950f0dda7eb8f6302d
#
_entry.id   f4fdca6089da72950f0dda7eb8f6302d
#
_cell.length_a   1.000
_cell.length_b   1.000
_cell.length_c   1.000
_cell.angle_alpha   90.00
_cell.angle_beta   90.00
_cell.angle_gamma   90.00
#
_symmetry.space_group_name_H-M   'P 1'
#
loop_
_entity.id
_entity.type
_entity.pdbx_description
1 polymer ?
#
loop_
_entity_poly.entity_id
_entity_poly.type
_entity_poly.pdbx_seq_one_letter_code
_entity_poly.pdbx_strand_id
1 'polypeptide(L)'
;IVIPANTLFGDYPPKIAEAEVKPVAETGEIVLNRVVIPEYVIVHDGAPTDSTAKNYYVRYRDYIKNVASSEVYSTWPDATLRANILAIMSFTLNRVYTEWYRNKGYDFTITSSTAFDHKWVFGRNIFSNISRIVDEMFVNYLSRPNVRQPILTQYCDGDRVSCPNWMTFCHLSTNFKKPAVYGQFAR
;
A
#
# COMPACT_ATOMS: atom_id res chain seq x y z
N ILE A 1 -8.30 -7.43 10.82
CA ILE A 1 -8.34 -6.97 12.22
C ILE A 1 -8.42 -5.46 12.19
N VAL A 2 -9.44 -4.92 12.83
CA VAL A 2 -9.49 -3.48 13.13
C VAL A 2 -8.64 -3.29 14.38
N ILE A 3 -7.56 -2.54 14.26
CA ILE A 3 -6.74 -2.18 15.41
C ILE A 3 -7.54 -1.15 16.22
N PRO A 4 -7.80 -1.36 17.50
CA PRO A 4 -8.62 -0.46 18.30
C PRO A 4 -8.06 0.96 18.35
N ALA A 5 -8.94 1.95 18.33
CA ALA A 5 -8.58 3.37 18.33
C ALA A 5 -7.79 3.83 19.58
N ASN A 6 -7.81 3.06 20.67
CA ASN A 6 -7.03 3.32 21.87
C ASN A 6 -5.52 3.05 21.74
N THR A 7 -5.07 2.44 20.64
CA THR A 7 -3.64 2.35 20.29
C THR A 7 -3.04 3.65 19.76
N LEU A 8 -3.84 4.71 19.69
CA LEU A 8 -3.44 6.04 19.18
C LEU A 8 -2.36 6.76 20.02
N PHE A 9 -2.13 6.37 21.26
CA PHE A 9 -1.34 7.17 22.20
C PHE A 9 -0.10 6.44 22.72
N GLY A 10 0.69 5.91 21.83
CA GLY A 10 2.08 5.78 22.17
C GLY A 10 2.70 4.43 22.21
N ASP A 11 2.01 3.37 22.11
CA ASP A 11 2.65 2.07 22.01
C ASP A 11 2.26 1.41 20.68
N TYR A 12 3.18 0.62 20.17
CA TYR A 12 3.04 -0.12 18.90
C TYR A 12 1.65 -0.71 18.73
N PRO A 13 1.09 -0.67 17.51
CA PRO A 13 -0.13 -1.41 17.24
C PRO A 13 0.05 -2.84 17.75
N PRO A 14 -0.98 -3.45 18.38
CA PRO A 14 -0.87 -4.79 18.91
C PRO A 14 -0.36 -5.72 17.83
N LYS A 15 0.60 -6.55 18.16
CA LYS A 15 1.08 -7.60 17.26
C LYS A 15 -0.12 -8.40 16.80
N ILE A 16 -0.16 -8.74 15.51
CA ILE A 16 -1.16 -9.64 14.98
C ILE A 16 -1.06 -10.95 15.77
N ALA A 17 -2.20 -11.46 16.24
CA ALA A 17 -2.22 -12.70 17.01
C ALA A 17 -1.57 -13.82 16.20
N GLU A 18 -0.75 -14.65 16.84
CA GLU A 18 -0.03 -15.73 16.18
C GLU A 18 -0.94 -16.66 15.37
N ALA A 19 -2.17 -16.88 15.83
CA ALA A 19 -3.19 -17.65 15.11
C ALA A 19 -3.64 -17.01 13.78
N GLU A 20 -3.35 -15.73 13.56
CA GLU A 20 -3.68 -15.00 12.33
C GLU A 20 -2.51 -14.95 11.34
N VAL A 21 -1.36 -15.44 11.75
CA VAL A 21 -0.14 -15.46 10.97
C VAL A 21 0.00 -16.82 10.32
N LYS A 22 0.29 -16.84 9.01
CA LYS A 22 0.48 -18.06 8.25
C LYS A 22 1.95 -18.22 7.89
N PRO A 23 2.59 -19.34 8.27
CA PRO A 23 3.94 -19.62 7.80
C PRO A 23 3.95 -19.79 6.27
N VAL A 24 4.91 -19.20 5.59
CA VAL A 24 5.21 -19.48 4.19
C VAL A 24 6.17 -20.67 4.16
N ALA A 25 5.69 -21.79 3.65
CA ALA A 25 6.36 -23.08 3.77
C ALA A 25 7.75 -23.14 3.07
N GLU A 26 7.98 -22.29 2.08
CA GLU A 26 9.19 -22.38 1.24
C GLU A 26 10.27 -21.35 1.60
N THR A 27 9.91 -20.24 2.21
CA THR A 27 10.86 -19.15 2.49
C THR A 27 11.12 -18.94 3.98
N GLY A 28 10.37 -19.60 4.86
CA GLY A 28 10.41 -19.36 6.30
C GLY A 28 9.82 -18.01 6.73
N GLU A 29 9.28 -17.25 5.78
CA GLU A 29 8.62 -15.98 6.07
C GLU A 29 7.21 -16.21 6.64
N ILE A 30 6.79 -15.31 7.50
CA ILE A 30 5.47 -15.33 8.11
C ILE A 30 4.56 -14.39 7.34
N VAL A 31 3.41 -14.89 6.87
CA VAL A 31 2.36 -14.07 6.26
C VAL A 31 1.06 -14.21 7.06
N LEU A 32 0.17 -13.23 6.92
CA LEU A 32 -1.14 -13.31 7.54
C LEU A 32 -1.99 -14.44 6.91
N ASN A 33 -2.80 -15.10 7.73
CA ASN A 33 -3.71 -16.15 7.24
C ASN A 33 -4.90 -15.58 6.45
N ARG A 34 -5.15 -14.28 6.57
CA ARG A 34 -6.19 -13.53 5.82
C ARG A 34 -5.70 -12.13 5.48
N VAL A 35 -6.31 -11.52 4.48
CA VAL A 35 -6.06 -10.10 4.18
C VAL A 35 -6.75 -9.25 5.25
N VAL A 36 -5.99 -8.34 5.81
CA VAL A 36 -6.42 -7.40 6.84
C VAL A 36 -6.32 -6.00 6.28
N ILE A 37 -7.39 -5.23 6.41
CA ILE A 37 -7.34 -3.78 6.21
C ILE A 37 -6.94 -3.18 7.55
N PRO A 38 -5.70 -2.72 7.73
CA PRO A 38 -5.25 -2.22 9.01
C PRO A 38 -5.89 -0.87 9.32
N GLU A 39 -6.10 -0.57 10.58
CA GLU A 39 -6.51 0.79 10.97
C GLU A 39 -5.34 1.77 10.82
N TYR A 40 -4.13 1.31 11.14
CA TYR A 40 -2.89 2.08 11.06
C TYR A 40 -1.80 1.33 10.32
N VAL A 41 -0.92 2.08 9.69
CA VAL A 41 0.39 1.63 9.21
C VAL A 41 1.48 2.43 9.91
N ILE A 42 2.61 1.79 10.17
CA ILE A 42 3.80 2.47 10.67
C ILE A 42 4.65 2.84 9.48
N VAL A 43 4.78 4.14 9.24
CA VAL A 43 5.57 4.70 8.14
C VAL A 43 6.95 5.08 8.68
N HIS A 44 7.97 4.44 8.17
CA HIS A 44 9.36 4.82 8.40
C HIS A 44 9.75 5.91 7.41
N ASP A 45 10.05 7.12 7.91
CA ASP A 45 10.26 8.31 7.06
C ASP A 45 11.69 8.39 6.53
N GLY A 46 12.07 7.39 5.77
CA GLY A 46 13.40 7.26 5.19
C GLY A 46 13.64 5.91 4.50
N ALA A 47 14.89 5.62 4.19
CA ALA A 47 15.30 4.31 3.72
C ALA A 47 15.23 3.27 4.86
N PRO A 48 14.98 1.98 4.57
CA PRO A 48 14.83 0.97 5.64
C PRO A 48 16.00 0.88 6.60
N THR A 49 17.20 1.20 6.13
CA THR A 49 18.45 1.14 6.92
C THR A 49 18.79 2.44 7.64
N ASP A 50 18.01 3.48 7.48
CA ASP A 50 18.23 4.77 8.13
C ASP A 50 17.72 4.73 9.57
N SER A 51 18.60 4.40 10.51
CA SER A 51 18.26 4.34 11.93
C SER A 51 17.93 5.71 12.57
N THR A 52 18.13 6.81 11.86
CA THR A 52 17.81 8.17 12.33
C THR A 52 16.42 8.62 11.88
N ALA A 53 15.83 7.93 10.92
CA ALA A 53 14.49 8.22 10.41
C ALA A 53 13.42 7.92 11.46
N LYS A 54 12.37 8.75 11.47
CA LYS A 54 11.26 8.61 12.42
C LYS A 54 10.22 7.63 11.91
N ASN A 55 9.60 6.92 12.85
CA ASN A 55 8.42 6.10 12.59
C ASN A 55 7.16 6.90 12.94
N TYR A 56 6.23 6.99 11.97
CA TYR A 56 4.96 7.66 12.15
C TYR A 56 3.81 6.64 12.11
N TYR A 57 2.91 6.72 13.10
CA TYR A 57 1.66 5.98 13.11
C TYR A 57 0.63 6.75 12.31
N VAL A 58 0.26 6.22 11.15
CA VAL A 58 -0.64 6.88 10.21
C VAL A 58 -1.85 5.99 10.00
N ARG A 59 -3.06 6.56 10.10
CA ARG A 59 -4.27 5.81 9.72
C ARG A 59 -4.13 5.34 8.29
N TYR A 60 -4.44 4.08 8.02
CA TYR A 60 -4.28 3.50 6.69
C TYR A 60 -4.95 4.34 5.59
N ARG A 61 -6.17 4.82 5.85
CA ARG A 61 -6.89 5.68 4.92
C ARG A 61 -6.16 6.99 4.63
N ASP A 62 -5.61 7.62 5.65
CA ASP A 62 -4.87 8.87 5.53
C ASP A 62 -3.51 8.65 4.85
N TYR A 63 -2.89 7.49 5.08
CA TYR A 63 -1.69 7.07 4.36
C TYR A 63 -1.96 6.98 2.85
N ILE A 64 -3.02 6.29 2.44
CA ILE A 64 -3.39 6.15 1.02
C ILE A 64 -3.69 7.52 0.39
N LYS A 65 -4.44 8.39 1.08
CA LYS A 65 -4.71 9.76 0.62
C LYS A 65 -3.43 10.58 0.42
N ASN A 66 -2.50 10.47 1.36
CA ASN A 66 -1.21 11.15 1.32
C ASN A 66 -0.36 10.68 0.15
N VAL A 67 -0.15 9.37 0.02
CA VAL A 67 0.63 8.78 -1.08
C VAL A 67 0.00 9.15 -2.42
N ALA A 68 -1.30 8.96 -2.60
CA ALA A 68 -1.97 9.30 -3.85
C ALA A 68 -1.82 10.80 -4.17
N SER A 69 -1.95 11.69 -3.17
CA SER A 69 -1.73 13.13 -3.38
C SER A 69 -0.27 13.51 -3.65
N SER A 70 0.67 12.61 -3.38
CA SER A 70 2.11 12.83 -3.59
C SER A 70 2.62 12.26 -4.92
N GLU A 71 1.95 11.25 -5.46
CA GLU A 71 2.42 10.49 -6.62
C GLU A 71 1.62 10.72 -7.89
N VAL A 72 0.33 11.10 -7.78
CA VAL A 72 -0.51 11.31 -8.96
C VAL A 72 -1.01 12.76 -9.03
N TYR A 73 -1.20 13.25 -10.26
CA TYR A 73 -1.78 14.57 -10.45
C TYR A 73 -3.28 14.53 -10.24
N SER A 74 -3.79 15.37 -9.34
CA SER A 74 -5.23 15.47 -9.04
C SER A 74 -6.10 15.85 -10.24
N THR A 75 -5.48 16.39 -11.30
CA THR A 75 -6.14 16.76 -12.56
C THR A 75 -6.31 15.63 -13.55
N TRP A 76 -5.78 14.44 -13.24
CA TRP A 76 -5.97 13.28 -14.11
C TRP A 76 -7.44 12.82 -14.15
N PRO A 77 -7.86 12.15 -15.24
CA PRO A 77 -9.21 11.58 -15.33
C PRO A 77 -9.56 10.68 -14.12
N ASP A 78 -10.80 10.71 -13.67
CA ASP A 78 -11.28 9.95 -12.51
C ASP A 78 -10.94 8.46 -12.60
N ALA A 79 -11.10 7.85 -13.78
CA ALA A 79 -10.74 6.44 -14.00
C ALA A 79 -9.25 6.17 -13.79
N THR A 80 -8.37 7.08 -14.20
CA THR A 80 -6.93 7.00 -14.01
C THR A 80 -6.58 7.13 -12.54
N LEU A 81 -7.19 8.09 -11.83
CA LEU A 81 -7.01 8.25 -10.39
C LEU A 81 -7.42 6.98 -9.64
N ARG A 82 -8.59 6.41 -9.97
CA ARG A 82 -9.08 5.17 -9.35
C ARG A 82 -8.12 3.99 -9.55
N ALA A 83 -7.60 3.83 -10.76
CA ALA A 83 -6.67 2.74 -11.06
C ALA A 83 -5.36 2.87 -10.25
N ASN A 84 -4.80 4.08 -10.17
CA ASN A 84 -3.59 4.32 -9.40
C ASN A 84 -3.81 4.17 -7.89
N ILE A 85 -4.92 4.69 -7.36
CA ILE A 85 -5.28 4.53 -5.95
C ILE A 85 -5.47 3.06 -5.60
N LEU A 86 -6.10 2.28 -6.48
CA LEU A 86 -6.25 0.84 -6.29
C LEU A 86 -4.90 0.11 -6.27
N ALA A 87 -3.96 0.52 -7.12
CA ALA A 87 -2.60 0.00 -7.12
C ALA A 87 -1.88 0.34 -5.80
N ILE A 88 -1.94 1.59 -5.34
CA ILE A 88 -1.35 2.03 -4.07
C ILE A 88 -1.92 1.22 -2.89
N MET A 89 -3.24 1.02 -2.84
CA MET A 89 -3.89 0.20 -1.80
C MET A 89 -3.41 -1.24 -1.84
N SER A 90 -3.34 -1.83 -3.04
CA SER A 90 -2.92 -3.24 -3.20
C SER A 90 -1.47 -3.46 -2.79
N PHE A 91 -0.57 -2.56 -3.18
CA PHE A 91 0.82 -2.57 -2.74
C PHE A 91 0.94 -2.49 -1.23
N THR A 92 0.27 -1.51 -0.61
CA THR A 92 0.32 -1.32 0.84
C THR A 92 -0.21 -2.56 1.58
N LEU A 93 -1.33 -3.13 1.12
CA LEU A 93 -1.89 -4.34 1.71
C LEU A 93 -1.01 -5.57 1.48
N ASN A 94 -0.25 -5.63 0.39
CA ASN A 94 0.75 -6.67 0.21
C ASN A 94 1.84 -6.58 1.28
N ARG A 95 2.35 -5.37 1.56
CA ARG A 95 3.35 -5.15 2.62
C ARG A 95 2.84 -5.57 4.00
N VAL A 96 1.58 -5.27 4.29
CA VAL A 96 0.90 -5.71 5.53
C VAL A 96 0.73 -7.22 5.54
N TYR A 97 0.19 -7.81 4.48
CA TYR A 97 -0.11 -9.24 4.41
C TYR A 97 1.13 -10.10 4.54
N THR A 98 2.23 -9.71 3.89
CA THR A 98 3.48 -10.45 3.89
C THR A 98 4.36 -10.15 5.11
N GLU A 99 3.98 -9.22 5.97
CA GLU A 99 4.82 -8.75 7.09
C GLU A 99 6.25 -8.40 6.63
N TRP A 100 6.35 -7.79 5.44
CA TRP A 100 7.59 -7.66 4.67
C TRP A 100 8.78 -7.13 5.46
N TYR A 101 8.56 -6.03 6.19
CA TYR A 101 9.64 -5.41 6.98
C TYR A 101 9.83 -6.12 8.32
N ARG A 102 8.77 -6.61 8.95
CA ARG A 102 8.85 -7.33 10.22
C ARG A 102 9.59 -8.65 10.09
N ASN A 103 9.41 -9.38 8.99
CA ASN A 103 10.19 -10.58 8.67
C ASN A 103 11.69 -10.29 8.49
N LYS A 104 12.07 -9.03 8.30
CA LYS A 104 13.46 -8.56 8.21
C LYS A 104 13.98 -7.94 9.52
N GLY A 105 13.20 -8.03 10.60
CA GLY A 105 13.56 -7.51 11.91
C GLY A 105 13.30 -6.02 12.11
N TYR A 106 12.60 -5.36 11.19
CA TYR A 106 12.20 -3.96 11.35
C TYR A 106 10.88 -3.84 12.09
N ASP A 107 10.67 -2.72 12.75
CA ASP A 107 9.48 -2.42 13.58
C ASP A 107 8.44 -1.52 12.89
N PHE A 108 8.53 -1.36 11.57
CA PHE A 108 7.62 -0.56 10.75
C PHE A 108 6.94 -1.39 9.66
N THR A 109 5.88 -0.84 9.07
CA THR A 109 5.07 -1.52 8.04
C THR A 109 5.57 -1.20 6.63
N ILE A 110 5.94 0.06 6.39
CA ILE A 110 6.26 0.60 5.06
C ILE A 110 7.19 1.81 5.21
N THR A 111 7.93 2.14 4.14
CA THR A 111 8.79 3.33 4.13
C THR A 111 8.18 4.47 3.33
N SER A 112 8.70 5.70 3.53
CA SER A 112 8.40 6.87 2.70
C SER A 112 9.30 6.98 1.46
N SER A 113 10.24 6.05 1.29
CA SER A 113 11.25 6.08 0.23
C SER A 113 10.73 5.44 -1.05
N THR A 114 10.71 6.21 -2.14
CA THR A 114 10.30 5.73 -3.48
C THR A 114 11.25 4.68 -4.08
N ALA A 115 12.43 4.50 -3.51
CA ALA A 115 13.34 3.43 -3.90
C ALA A 115 12.87 2.04 -3.40
N PHE A 116 12.01 2.01 -2.39
CA PHE A 116 11.54 0.78 -1.74
C PHE A 116 10.02 0.63 -1.79
N ASP A 117 9.29 1.74 -1.53
CA ASP A 117 7.83 1.74 -1.42
C ASP A 117 7.23 2.99 -2.08
N HIS A 118 6.44 3.77 -1.35
CA HIS A 118 5.68 4.91 -1.84
C HIS A 118 6.24 6.25 -1.36
N LYS A 119 5.97 7.31 -2.12
CA LYS A 119 6.24 8.67 -1.68
C LYS A 119 5.18 9.11 -0.67
N TRP A 120 5.47 8.94 0.60
CA TRP A 120 4.70 9.55 1.69
C TRP A 120 5.42 10.82 2.14
N VAL A 121 4.68 11.89 2.47
CA VAL A 121 5.24 13.18 2.88
C VAL A 121 4.52 13.67 4.12
N PHE A 122 5.24 13.88 5.22
CA PHE A 122 4.67 14.43 6.44
C PHE A 122 3.99 15.78 6.18
N GLY A 123 2.76 15.97 6.65
CA GLY A 123 2.02 17.22 6.49
C GLY A 123 1.53 17.51 5.06
N ARG A 124 1.48 16.52 4.18
CA ARG A 124 1.00 16.67 2.80
C ARG A 124 -0.44 17.20 2.75
N ASN A 125 -0.68 18.24 1.94
CA ASN A 125 -2.04 18.64 1.58
C ASN A 125 -2.72 17.57 0.73
N ILE A 126 -3.90 17.15 1.16
CA ILE A 126 -4.70 16.13 0.47
C ILE A 126 -5.69 16.81 -0.48
N PHE A 127 -5.69 16.39 -1.75
CA PHE A 127 -6.65 16.87 -2.73
C PHE A 127 -8.04 16.27 -2.48
N SER A 128 -9.08 17.10 -2.55
CA SER A 128 -10.45 16.69 -2.20
C SER A 128 -11.00 15.58 -3.08
N ASN A 129 -10.73 15.61 -4.40
CA ASN A 129 -11.14 14.55 -5.31
C ASN A 129 -10.42 13.22 -5.05
N ILE A 130 -9.13 13.25 -4.71
CA ILE A 130 -8.37 12.07 -4.30
C ILE A 130 -8.94 11.52 -3.00
N SER A 131 -9.20 12.39 -2.01
CA SER A 131 -9.81 11.99 -0.74
C SER A 131 -11.14 11.27 -0.96
N ARG A 132 -12.02 11.82 -1.80
CA ARG A 132 -13.31 11.22 -2.16
C ARG A 132 -13.12 9.82 -2.78
N ILE A 133 -12.24 9.68 -3.77
CA ILE A 133 -12.00 8.40 -4.44
C ILE A 133 -11.47 7.35 -3.46
N VAL A 134 -10.53 7.71 -2.60
CA VAL A 134 -10.02 6.80 -1.57
C VAL A 134 -11.15 6.34 -0.65
N ASP A 135 -12.02 7.24 -0.21
CA ASP A 135 -13.15 6.91 0.67
C ASP A 135 -14.16 5.98 0.00
N GLU A 136 -14.39 6.14 -1.31
CA GLU A 136 -15.27 5.26 -2.10
C GLU A 136 -14.66 3.85 -2.32
N MET A 137 -13.34 3.74 -2.39
CA MET A 137 -12.65 2.50 -2.76
C MET A 137 -11.96 1.80 -1.59
N PHE A 138 -12.05 2.34 -0.40
CA PHE A 138 -11.24 2.07 0.77
C PHE A 138 -10.96 0.59 1.09
N VAL A 139 -11.88 -0.32 0.81
CA VAL A 139 -11.74 -1.75 1.11
C VAL A 139 -11.32 -2.59 -0.10
N ASN A 140 -11.10 -1.96 -1.25
CA ASN A 140 -10.79 -2.67 -2.47
C ASN A 140 -9.27 -2.90 -2.61
N TYR A 141 -8.90 -4.02 -3.19
CA TYR A 141 -7.52 -4.34 -3.56
C TYR A 141 -7.50 -5.31 -4.75
N LEU A 142 -6.35 -5.43 -5.39
CA LEU A 142 -6.13 -6.36 -6.49
C LEU A 142 -5.55 -7.67 -5.95
N SER A 143 -6.11 -8.79 -6.37
CA SER A 143 -5.57 -10.12 -6.14
C SER A 143 -5.59 -10.94 -7.43
N ARG A 144 -4.79 -12.01 -7.50
CA ARG A 144 -4.90 -12.99 -8.58
C ARG A 144 -6.10 -13.92 -8.32
N PRO A 145 -6.72 -14.47 -9.37
CA PRO A 145 -7.76 -15.49 -9.18
C PRO A 145 -7.25 -16.62 -8.27
N ASN A 146 -8.08 -16.99 -7.30
CA ASN A 146 -7.79 -18.04 -6.32
C ASN A 146 -6.57 -17.80 -5.39
N VAL A 147 -6.00 -16.61 -5.40
CA VAL A 147 -4.90 -16.22 -4.51
C VAL A 147 -5.38 -15.11 -3.57
N ARG A 148 -5.25 -15.32 -2.26
CA ARG A 148 -5.67 -14.31 -1.26
C ARG A 148 -4.74 -13.12 -1.19
N GLN A 149 -3.45 -13.35 -1.43
CA GLN A 149 -2.43 -12.32 -1.30
C GLN A 149 -2.72 -11.14 -2.24
N PRO A 150 -2.75 -9.90 -1.72
CA PRO A 150 -2.79 -8.71 -2.55
C PRO A 150 -1.60 -8.68 -3.51
N ILE A 151 -1.83 -8.23 -4.73
CA ILE A 151 -0.75 -8.10 -5.73
C ILE A 151 0.22 -7.02 -5.27
N LEU A 152 1.51 -7.30 -5.33
CA LEU A 152 2.55 -6.29 -5.20
C LEU A 152 2.58 -5.47 -6.51
N THR A 153 1.81 -4.42 -6.53
CA THR A 153 1.63 -3.54 -7.68
C THR A 153 2.76 -2.53 -7.79
N GLN A 154 3.97 -3.00 -8.06
CA GLN A 154 5.09 -2.12 -8.34
C GLN A 154 4.86 -1.37 -9.64
N TYR A 155 5.19 -0.09 -9.66
CA TYR A 155 5.07 0.76 -10.84
C TYR A 155 6.31 1.63 -11.05
N CYS A 156 6.54 2.03 -12.28
CA CYS A 156 7.57 2.98 -12.66
C CYS A 156 7.02 3.99 -13.67
N ASP A 157 7.77 5.06 -13.97
CA ASP A 157 7.34 6.09 -14.90
C ASP A 157 7.23 5.60 -16.35
N GLY A 158 7.95 4.53 -16.70
CA GLY A 158 7.89 3.93 -18.04
C GLY A 158 8.56 4.76 -19.14
N ASP A 159 8.89 6.03 -18.88
CA ASP A 159 9.51 6.95 -19.84
C ASP A 159 11.03 6.94 -19.75
N ARG A 160 11.56 6.85 -18.53
CA ARG A 160 13.00 6.93 -18.25
C ARG A 160 13.64 5.58 -18.02
N VAL A 161 12.84 4.60 -17.59
CA VAL A 161 13.30 3.25 -17.25
C VAL A 161 12.38 2.22 -17.86
N SER A 162 12.95 1.23 -18.56
CA SER A 162 12.18 0.07 -19.04
C SER A 162 11.86 -0.85 -17.87
N CYS A 163 10.58 -1.04 -17.59
CA CYS A 163 10.08 -1.87 -16.48
C CYS A 163 9.15 -2.97 -17.02
N PRO A 164 9.67 -4.01 -17.67
CA PRO A 164 8.87 -4.97 -18.43
C PRO A 164 7.85 -5.76 -17.61
N ASN A 165 8.03 -5.85 -16.30
CA ASN A 165 7.15 -6.61 -15.39
C ASN A 165 6.41 -5.71 -14.39
N TRP A 166 6.49 -4.39 -14.53
CA TRP A 166 5.90 -3.44 -13.60
C TRP A 166 4.75 -2.68 -14.28
N MET A 167 3.85 -2.15 -13.49
CA MET A 167 2.83 -1.24 -14.00
C MET A 167 3.49 0.10 -14.37
N THR A 168 3.15 0.66 -15.52
CA THR A 168 3.64 1.97 -15.93
C THR A 168 2.55 3.03 -15.77
N PHE A 169 2.89 4.18 -15.21
CA PHE A 169 1.96 5.31 -15.07
C PHE A 169 1.39 5.75 -16.43
N CYS A 170 2.20 5.76 -17.49
CA CYS A 170 1.78 6.14 -18.84
C CYS A 170 0.72 5.20 -19.41
N HIS A 171 0.81 3.90 -19.17
CA HIS A 171 -0.20 2.94 -19.62
C HIS A 171 -1.55 3.12 -18.91
N LEU A 172 -1.54 3.58 -17.67
CA LEU A 172 -2.76 3.87 -16.91
C LEU A 172 -3.46 5.15 -17.40
N SER A 173 -2.73 6.07 -18.04
CA SER A 173 -3.30 7.34 -18.53
C SER A 173 -3.81 7.29 -19.98
N THR A 174 -3.23 6.45 -20.86
CA THR A 174 -3.49 6.50 -22.31
C THR A 174 -4.29 5.33 -22.88
N ASN A 175 -4.38 4.19 -22.20
CA ASN A 175 -4.98 2.97 -22.76
C ASN A 175 -6.24 2.47 -22.05
N PHE A 176 -7.04 3.36 -21.45
CA PHE A 176 -8.32 2.99 -20.86
C PHE A 176 -9.41 2.69 -21.93
N LYS A 177 -9.05 2.04 -23.06
CA LYS A 177 -10.07 1.45 -23.94
C LYS A 177 -10.45 0.02 -23.57
N LYS A 178 -9.68 -0.67 -22.74
CA LYS A 178 -10.08 -1.92 -22.07
C LYS A 178 -9.23 -2.10 -20.81
N PRO A 179 -9.82 -2.27 -19.63
CA PRO A 179 -9.06 -2.71 -18.47
C PRO A 179 -8.51 -4.10 -18.80
N ALA A 180 -7.19 -4.27 -18.68
CA ALA A 180 -6.66 -5.60 -18.51
C ALA A 180 -7.17 -6.07 -17.15
N VAL A 181 -8.26 -6.82 -17.16
CA VAL A 181 -8.85 -7.43 -15.97
C VAL A 181 -7.92 -8.54 -15.53
N TYR A 182 -6.92 -8.20 -14.76
CA TYR A 182 -6.13 -9.17 -14.02
C TYR A 182 -6.69 -9.25 -12.60
N GLY A 183 -7.59 -10.19 -12.41
CA GLY A 183 -8.09 -10.54 -11.09
C GLY A 183 -9.45 -9.96 -10.75
N GLN A 184 -10.24 -10.79 -10.08
CA GLN A 184 -11.51 -10.39 -9.49
C GLN A 184 -11.26 -9.44 -8.32
N PHE A 185 -12.08 -8.41 -8.21
CA PHE A 185 -12.10 -7.56 -7.03
C PHE A 185 -12.57 -8.40 -5.85
N ALA A 186 -11.76 -8.52 -4.82
CA ALA A 186 -12.20 -9.01 -3.53
C ALA A 186 -12.73 -7.82 -2.72
N ARG A 187 -13.93 -7.98 -2.15
CA ARG A 187 -14.53 -7.05 -1.19
C ARG A 187 -14.29 -7.50 0.23
#